data_49e94c5ca77e169e5d36027a757422c7
#
_entry.id   49e94c5ca77e169e5d36027a757422c7
#
_cell.length_a   1.000
_cell.length_b   1.000
_cell.length_c   1.000
_cell.angle_alpha   90.00
_cell.angle_beta   90.00
_cell.angle_gamma   90.00
#
_symmetry.space_group_name_H-M   'P 1'
#
loop_
_entity.id
_entity.type
_entity.pdbx_description
1 polymer ?
#
loop_
_entity_poly.entity_id
_entity_poly.type
_entity_poly.pdbx_seq_one_letter_code
_entity_poly.pdbx_strand_id
1 'polypeptide(L)'
;MAYDWVWLLTDYGRRDGFVAACHGVIARIAPAARVEDITHEVPARDVRHAAVVLAQTVPHLPPAVIVGVVDPGVGTQRRGVAITAGGSVLVGPDNGLLGWAADALGGASTAVELTEPAFRLPSPAHTFDGRDVFAPAAAHLAAGAVLEALGPVVPVEDLVRLAQPRVEVGPGRLDTEVLTIDRFGNVQLAASMAELAVAGLTAGSVRIRAGGRSHVVAVGVTFADVAPGGLVLYVDSAGQVALAVNGGDAAAELGLESGDPVTVTGESPLR
;
A
#
# COMPACT_ATOMS: atom_id res chain seq x y z
N MET A 1 17.02 8.44 17.59
CA MET A 1 15.97 9.47 17.83
C MET A 1 14.76 8.78 18.39
N ALA A 2 14.00 9.41 19.30
CA ALA A 2 12.71 8.89 19.71
C ALA A 2 11.63 9.35 18.70
N TYR A 3 10.56 8.55 18.56
CA TYR A 3 9.41 8.88 17.71
C TYR A 3 8.16 9.02 18.56
N ASP A 4 7.37 10.05 18.29
CA ASP A 4 6.12 10.29 19.02
C ASP A 4 4.97 9.38 18.57
N TRP A 5 5.10 8.76 17.38
CA TRP A 5 4.03 8.00 16.73
C TRP A 5 4.49 6.60 16.31
N VAL A 6 3.59 5.64 16.51
CA VAL A 6 3.67 4.29 15.93
C VAL A 6 2.37 4.06 15.15
N TRP A 7 2.49 3.86 13.83
CA TRP A 7 1.34 3.57 12.96
C TRP A 7 1.31 2.10 12.58
N LEU A 8 0.12 1.50 12.55
CA LEU A 8 -0.05 0.09 12.21
C LEU A 8 -0.94 -0.11 10.98
N LEU A 9 -0.47 -0.99 10.08
CA LEU A 9 -1.23 -1.52 8.96
C LEU A 9 -1.12 -3.04 8.96
N THR A 10 -2.26 -3.76 8.97
CA THR A 10 -2.27 -5.24 8.95
C THR A 10 -3.49 -5.79 8.21
N ASP A 11 -3.52 -7.12 8.02
CA ASP A 11 -4.68 -7.90 7.58
C ASP A 11 -5.37 -8.65 8.72
N TYR A 12 -5.18 -8.23 9.97
CA TYR A 12 -5.67 -8.94 11.15
C TYR A 12 -7.19 -8.81 11.37
N GLY A 13 -7.82 -7.82 10.72
CA GLY A 13 -9.18 -7.43 11.01
C GLY A 13 -9.35 -6.88 12.44
N ARG A 14 -10.58 -6.55 12.79
CA ARG A 14 -10.92 -6.03 14.13
C ARG A 14 -11.79 -6.99 14.94
N ARG A 15 -12.05 -8.18 14.42
CA ARG A 15 -12.91 -9.17 15.07
C ARG A 15 -12.23 -9.86 16.23
N ASP A 16 -10.92 -10.16 16.07
CA ASP A 16 -10.12 -10.86 17.06
C ASP A 16 -9.19 -9.90 17.81
N GLY A 17 -8.57 -10.37 18.90
CA GLY A 17 -7.74 -9.56 19.77
C GLY A 17 -6.32 -9.27 19.28
N PHE A 18 -5.98 -9.60 18.03
CA PHE A 18 -4.60 -9.47 17.50
C PHE A 18 -4.07 -8.04 17.53
N VAL A 19 -4.91 -7.09 17.07
CA VAL A 19 -4.55 -5.66 17.08
C VAL A 19 -4.34 -5.16 18.50
N ALA A 20 -5.27 -5.45 19.40
CA ALA A 20 -5.18 -5.03 20.80
C ALA A 20 -3.92 -5.60 21.49
N ALA A 21 -3.51 -6.83 21.14
CA ALA A 21 -2.27 -7.42 21.65
C ALA A 21 -1.03 -6.65 21.19
N CYS A 22 -0.96 -6.23 19.92
CA CYS A 22 0.13 -5.39 19.38
C CYS A 22 0.15 -4.03 20.09
N HIS A 23 -0.99 -3.35 20.20
CA HIS A 23 -1.11 -2.08 20.94
C HIS A 23 -0.66 -2.22 22.40
N GLY A 24 -1.07 -3.28 23.09
CA GLY A 24 -0.68 -3.55 24.46
C GLY A 24 0.81 -3.74 24.64
N VAL A 25 1.48 -4.41 23.69
CA VAL A 25 2.94 -4.57 23.68
C VAL A 25 3.63 -3.21 23.52
N ILE A 26 3.19 -2.42 22.55
CA ILE A 26 3.77 -1.09 22.30
C ILE A 26 3.57 -0.19 23.51
N ALA A 27 2.38 -0.12 24.08
CA ALA A 27 2.08 0.71 25.24
C ALA A 27 2.91 0.34 26.48
N ARG A 28 3.29 -0.94 26.64
CA ARG A 28 4.13 -1.38 27.76
C ARG A 28 5.60 -1.00 27.60
N ILE A 29 6.13 -0.98 26.37
CA ILE A 29 7.53 -0.70 26.08
C ILE A 29 7.76 0.80 25.85
N ALA A 30 6.85 1.45 25.14
CA ALA A 30 6.93 2.87 24.77
C ALA A 30 5.65 3.62 25.21
N PRO A 31 5.39 3.79 26.51
CA PRO A 31 4.13 4.38 27.01
C PRO A 31 3.94 5.85 26.63
N ALA A 32 4.98 6.54 26.19
CA ALA A 32 4.91 7.93 25.69
C ALA A 32 4.55 8.00 24.19
N ALA A 33 4.72 6.92 23.43
CA ALA A 33 4.39 6.90 22.01
C ALA A 33 2.86 6.80 21.81
N ARG A 34 2.35 7.55 20.85
CA ARG A 34 0.97 7.45 20.38
C ARG A 34 0.87 6.33 19.37
N VAL A 35 -0.13 5.47 19.54
CA VAL A 35 -0.37 4.34 18.63
C VAL A 35 -1.64 4.60 17.85
N GLU A 36 -1.54 4.61 16.53
CA GLU A 36 -2.65 4.85 15.63
C GLU A 36 -2.69 3.78 14.53
N ASP A 37 -3.87 3.52 14.01
CA ASP A 37 -4.09 2.53 12.97
C ASP A 37 -4.24 3.19 11.61
N ILE A 38 -3.46 2.74 10.62
CA ILE A 38 -3.72 3.05 9.21
C ILE A 38 -4.95 2.25 8.78
N THR A 39 -4.86 0.93 8.88
CA THR A 39 -5.97 -0.01 8.69
C THR A 39 -5.59 -1.41 9.17
N HIS A 40 -6.59 -2.20 9.54
CA HIS A 40 -6.45 -3.64 9.78
C HIS A 40 -7.34 -4.48 8.86
N GLU A 41 -7.97 -3.82 7.90
CA GLU A 41 -8.92 -4.43 6.95
C GLU A 41 -8.30 -4.68 5.56
N VAL A 42 -6.96 -4.83 5.50
CA VAL A 42 -6.32 -5.33 4.27
C VAL A 42 -6.87 -6.73 3.98
N PRO A 43 -7.25 -7.06 2.74
CA PRO A 43 -7.65 -8.41 2.39
C PRO A 43 -6.60 -9.43 2.83
N ALA A 44 -7.05 -10.55 3.42
CA ALA A 44 -6.14 -11.52 4.03
C ALA A 44 -5.06 -11.99 3.04
N ARG A 45 -3.79 -11.86 3.45
CA ARG A 45 -2.59 -12.23 2.68
C ARG A 45 -2.32 -11.37 1.43
N ASP A 46 -3.05 -10.30 1.20
CA ASP A 46 -2.82 -9.42 0.05
C ASP A 46 -1.71 -8.41 0.34
N VAL A 47 -0.47 -8.87 0.17
CA VAL A 47 0.74 -8.05 0.36
C VAL A 47 0.76 -6.85 -0.60
N ARG A 48 0.25 -7.02 -1.83
CA ARG A 48 0.24 -5.97 -2.85
C ARG A 48 -0.73 -4.86 -2.48
N HIS A 49 -1.95 -5.18 -2.09
CA HIS A 49 -2.93 -4.19 -1.61
C HIS A 49 -2.37 -3.41 -0.42
N ALA A 50 -1.77 -4.12 0.55
CA ALA A 50 -1.11 -3.49 1.70
C ALA A 50 0.00 -2.51 1.28
N ALA A 51 0.83 -2.88 0.31
CA ALA A 51 1.91 -2.03 -0.19
C ALA A 51 1.36 -0.75 -0.86
N VAL A 52 0.26 -0.85 -1.64
CA VAL A 52 -0.41 0.32 -2.23
C VAL A 52 -0.94 1.26 -1.15
N VAL A 53 -1.74 0.72 -0.20
CA VAL A 53 -2.32 1.52 0.88
C VAL A 53 -1.22 2.21 1.70
N LEU A 54 -0.17 1.47 2.03
CA LEU A 54 0.94 2.02 2.81
C LEU A 54 1.66 3.13 2.03
N ALA A 55 2.03 2.89 0.77
CA ALA A 55 2.75 3.85 -0.07
C ALA A 55 1.95 5.15 -0.28
N GLN A 56 0.64 5.06 -0.43
CA GLN A 56 -0.23 6.24 -0.58
C GLN A 56 -0.47 6.98 0.74
N THR A 57 -0.31 6.32 1.88
CA THR A 57 -0.58 6.91 3.20
C THR A 57 0.65 7.59 3.80
N VAL A 58 1.83 6.98 3.72
CA VAL A 58 3.03 7.45 4.43
C VAL A 58 3.47 8.88 4.11
N PRO A 59 3.28 9.45 2.88
CA PRO A 59 3.62 10.85 2.62
C PRO A 59 2.80 11.86 3.43
N HIS A 60 1.66 11.44 3.99
CA HIS A 60 0.77 12.29 4.78
C HIS A 60 0.99 12.15 6.29
N LEU A 61 1.86 11.23 6.73
CA LEU A 61 2.16 11.00 8.13
C LEU A 61 3.37 11.83 8.59
N PRO A 62 3.41 12.25 9.86
CA PRO A 62 4.64 12.79 10.42
C PRO A 62 5.71 11.70 10.50
N PRO A 63 7.01 12.07 10.68
CA PRO A 63 8.07 11.09 10.96
C PRO A 63 7.69 10.19 12.13
N ALA A 64 7.74 8.87 11.91
CA ALA A 64 7.18 7.87 12.81
C ALA A 64 7.87 6.51 12.68
N VAL A 65 7.53 5.59 13.56
CA VAL A 65 7.71 4.15 13.32
C VAL A 65 6.41 3.61 12.72
N ILE A 66 6.52 2.95 11.57
CA ILE A 66 5.37 2.46 10.79
C ILE A 66 5.47 0.95 10.67
N VAL A 67 4.51 0.24 11.26
CA VAL A 67 4.45 -1.23 11.28
C VAL A 67 3.49 -1.70 10.20
N GLY A 68 4.03 -2.36 9.17
CA GLY A 68 3.22 -2.97 8.11
C GLY A 68 3.33 -4.49 8.17
N VAL A 69 2.23 -5.19 8.47
CA VAL A 69 2.23 -6.65 8.62
C VAL A 69 1.07 -7.29 7.87
N VAL A 70 1.36 -7.77 6.67
CA VAL A 70 0.59 -8.76 5.93
C VAL A 70 1.57 -9.85 5.57
N ASP A 71 1.48 -11.00 6.24
CA ASP A 71 2.58 -11.95 6.32
C ASP A 71 2.17 -13.41 6.03
N PRO A 72 1.97 -13.76 4.74
CA PRO A 72 1.74 -15.15 4.36
C PRO A 72 2.90 -16.10 4.71
N GLY A 73 4.09 -15.54 4.97
CA GLY A 73 5.31 -16.27 5.29
C GLY A 73 5.64 -16.37 6.78
N VAL A 74 4.70 -16.03 7.67
CA VAL A 74 4.91 -16.13 9.11
C VAL A 74 5.32 -17.56 9.53
N GLY A 75 6.31 -17.68 10.39
CA GLY A 75 6.82 -18.99 10.84
C GLY A 75 7.78 -19.68 9.85
N THR A 76 8.12 -19.08 8.73
CA THR A 76 9.15 -19.56 7.78
C THR A 76 10.49 -18.87 8.04
N GLN A 77 11.43 -18.99 7.10
CA GLN A 77 12.74 -18.31 7.15
C GLN A 77 12.72 -16.89 6.55
N ARG A 78 11.54 -16.30 6.26
CA ARG A 78 11.48 -14.91 5.80
C ARG A 78 12.00 -13.99 6.91
N ARG A 79 12.82 -13.01 6.52
CA ARG A 79 13.37 -12.02 7.47
C ARG A 79 12.27 -11.10 8.01
N GLY A 80 12.39 -10.68 9.27
CA GLY A 80 11.74 -9.47 9.75
C GLY A 80 12.74 -8.32 9.63
N VAL A 81 12.32 -7.15 9.17
CA VAL A 81 13.23 -6.02 8.90
C VAL A 81 12.71 -4.71 9.49
N ALA A 82 13.65 -3.80 9.78
CA ALA A 82 13.38 -2.39 9.99
C ALA A 82 14.18 -1.57 8.98
N ILE A 83 13.52 -0.61 8.30
CA ILE A 83 14.05 0.15 7.17
C ILE A 83 13.88 1.64 7.46
N THR A 84 14.96 2.44 7.41
CA THR A 84 14.86 3.89 7.49
C THR A 84 14.57 4.51 6.12
N ALA A 85 13.58 5.39 6.05
CA ALA A 85 13.23 6.15 4.86
C ALA A 85 12.56 7.47 5.26
N GLY A 86 12.95 8.60 4.66
CA GLY A 86 12.31 9.90 4.83
C GLY A 86 12.17 10.41 6.26
N GLY A 87 13.07 10.00 7.19
CA GLY A 87 13.00 10.35 8.61
C GLY A 87 12.07 9.43 9.43
N SER A 88 11.43 8.44 8.81
CA SER A 88 10.62 7.39 9.44
C SER A 88 11.36 6.04 9.47
N VAL A 89 10.84 5.09 10.24
CA VAL A 89 11.30 3.69 10.23
C VAL A 89 10.11 2.79 9.88
N LEU A 90 10.24 2.00 8.82
CA LEU A 90 9.27 0.98 8.41
C LEU A 90 9.66 -0.36 9.03
N VAL A 91 8.74 -1.03 9.69
CA VAL A 91 8.97 -2.31 10.41
C VAL A 91 7.98 -3.36 9.90
N GLY A 92 8.47 -4.54 9.52
CA GLY A 92 7.60 -5.62 9.05
C GLY A 92 8.34 -6.79 8.42
N PRO A 93 7.62 -7.72 7.77
CA PRO A 93 8.21 -8.82 7.02
C PRO A 93 8.91 -8.31 5.77
N ASP A 94 10.06 -8.90 5.45
CA ASP A 94 10.77 -8.71 4.20
C ASP A 94 10.12 -9.56 3.09
N ASN A 95 8.95 -9.10 2.62
CA ASN A 95 8.14 -9.76 1.58
C ASN A 95 7.68 -8.79 0.48
N GLY A 96 8.27 -7.59 0.45
CA GLY A 96 7.99 -6.55 -0.53
C GLY A 96 6.96 -5.51 -0.08
N LEU A 97 6.22 -5.74 1.01
CA LEU A 97 5.20 -4.82 1.52
C LEU A 97 5.74 -3.40 1.76
N LEU A 98 6.92 -3.30 2.34
CA LEU A 98 7.50 -2.01 2.78
C LEU A 98 8.18 -1.24 1.63
N GLY A 99 8.48 -1.91 0.51
CA GLY A 99 9.31 -1.35 -0.54
C GLY A 99 8.74 -0.09 -1.19
N TRP A 100 7.48 -0.11 -1.62
CA TRP A 100 6.85 1.06 -2.24
C TRP A 100 6.63 2.22 -1.26
N ALA A 101 6.39 1.93 0.01
CA ALA A 101 6.32 2.95 1.05
C ALA A 101 7.68 3.62 1.29
N ALA A 102 8.76 2.83 1.30
CA ALA A 102 10.12 3.38 1.37
C ALA A 102 10.42 4.29 0.18
N ASP A 103 10.04 3.87 -1.06
CA ASP A 103 10.20 4.69 -2.26
C ASP A 103 9.39 6.00 -2.18
N ALA A 104 8.15 5.95 -1.69
CA ALA A 104 7.30 7.13 -1.49
C ALA A 104 7.86 8.13 -0.45
N LEU A 105 8.70 7.65 0.47
CA LEU A 105 9.44 8.47 1.45
C LEU A 105 10.82 8.92 0.95
N GLY A 106 11.15 8.72 -0.32
CA GLY A 106 12.41 9.14 -0.93
C GLY A 106 13.50 8.06 -0.99
N GLY A 107 13.15 6.82 -0.72
CA GLY A 107 14.00 5.65 -0.80
C GLY A 107 14.50 5.15 0.56
N ALA A 108 14.79 3.86 0.62
CA ALA A 108 15.41 3.25 1.79
C ALA A 108 16.87 3.71 1.93
N SER A 109 17.30 4.07 3.13
CA SER A 109 18.69 4.49 3.40
C SER A 109 19.49 3.45 4.18
N THR A 110 18.87 2.77 5.14
CA THR A 110 19.48 1.71 5.94
C THR A 110 18.42 0.67 6.27
N ALA A 111 18.80 -0.60 6.29
CA ALA A 111 17.94 -1.68 6.73
C ALA A 111 18.68 -2.62 7.68
N VAL A 112 17.97 -3.18 8.65
CA VAL A 112 18.49 -4.20 9.55
C VAL A 112 17.52 -5.38 9.64
N GLU A 113 18.06 -6.57 9.82
CA GLU A 113 17.25 -7.75 10.16
C GLU A 113 16.96 -7.75 11.66
N LEU A 114 15.71 -8.00 12.02
CA LEU A 114 15.26 -8.02 13.41
C LEU A 114 15.61 -9.35 14.07
N THR A 115 16.84 -9.54 14.49
CA THR A 115 17.33 -10.80 15.07
C THR A 115 17.65 -10.73 16.57
N GLU A 116 17.84 -9.52 17.11
CA GLU A 116 18.29 -9.34 18.50
C GLU A 116 17.18 -9.70 19.50
N PRO A 117 17.36 -10.73 20.36
CA PRO A 117 16.33 -11.19 21.29
C PRO A 117 15.88 -10.15 22.31
N ALA A 118 16.72 -9.19 22.66
CA ALA A 118 16.40 -8.13 23.62
C ALA A 118 15.25 -7.21 23.14
N PHE A 119 15.00 -7.16 21.84
CA PHE A 119 13.94 -6.34 21.20
C PHE A 119 12.73 -7.16 20.75
N ARG A 120 12.60 -8.41 21.22
CA ARG A 120 11.49 -9.32 20.92
C ARG A 120 10.82 -9.79 22.20
N LEU A 121 9.59 -10.27 22.09
CA LEU A 121 8.98 -11.02 23.18
C LEU A 121 9.42 -12.49 23.13
N PRO A 122 9.72 -13.12 24.27
CA PRO A 122 9.89 -14.55 24.31
C PRO A 122 8.57 -15.24 23.94
N SER A 123 8.59 -16.07 22.92
CA SER A 123 7.41 -16.81 22.47
C SER A 123 7.77 -18.27 22.15
N PRO A 124 6.98 -19.23 22.60
CA PRO A 124 7.16 -20.64 22.24
C PRO A 124 6.65 -20.96 20.84
N ALA A 125 5.90 -20.05 20.22
CA ALA A 125 5.30 -20.20 18.91
C ALA A 125 5.76 -19.08 17.97
N HIS A 126 6.00 -19.39 16.70
CA HIS A 126 6.44 -18.45 15.67
C HIS A 126 5.31 -18.15 14.67
N THR A 127 4.07 -17.96 15.17
CA THR A 127 2.89 -17.75 14.34
C THR A 127 2.26 -16.37 14.53
N PHE A 128 2.86 -15.51 15.39
CA PHE A 128 2.35 -14.16 15.62
C PHE A 128 3.51 -13.15 15.75
N ASP A 129 4.33 -13.06 14.71
CA ASP A 129 5.47 -12.12 14.66
C ASP A 129 5.03 -10.65 14.79
N GLY A 130 3.80 -10.31 14.41
CA GLY A 130 3.21 -8.99 14.66
C GLY A 130 3.33 -8.56 16.11
N ARG A 131 2.96 -9.43 17.03
CA ARG A 131 3.04 -9.22 18.48
C ARG A 131 4.44 -9.45 19.03
N ASP A 132 5.14 -10.51 18.54
CA ASP A 132 6.34 -11.04 19.23
C ASP A 132 7.64 -10.45 18.67
N VAL A 133 7.62 -9.90 17.44
CA VAL A 133 8.77 -9.32 16.74
C VAL A 133 8.54 -7.87 16.36
N PHE A 134 7.49 -7.57 15.57
CA PHE A 134 7.34 -6.26 14.96
C PHE A 134 6.85 -5.18 15.92
N ALA A 135 5.85 -5.47 16.75
CA ALA A 135 5.36 -4.51 17.75
C ALA A 135 6.45 -4.16 18.80
N PRO A 136 7.18 -5.11 19.41
CA PRO A 136 8.24 -4.76 20.35
C PRO A 136 9.41 -4.02 19.68
N ALA A 137 9.86 -4.43 18.48
CA ALA A 137 10.88 -3.72 17.73
C ALA A 137 10.49 -2.27 17.47
N ALA A 138 9.25 -2.04 16.99
CA ALA A 138 8.72 -0.70 16.75
C ALA A 138 8.65 0.14 18.04
N ALA A 139 8.23 -0.47 19.14
CA ALA A 139 8.15 0.22 20.43
C ALA A 139 9.53 0.63 20.96
N HIS A 140 10.54 -0.23 20.85
CA HIS A 140 11.91 0.12 21.24
C HIS A 140 12.49 1.23 20.37
N LEU A 141 12.24 1.23 19.05
CA LEU A 141 12.61 2.31 18.14
C LEU A 141 11.91 3.63 18.54
N ALA A 142 10.62 3.58 18.84
CA ALA A 142 9.87 4.75 19.30
C ALA A 142 10.43 5.28 20.63
N ALA A 143 10.86 4.40 21.53
CA ALA A 143 11.52 4.75 22.78
C ALA A 143 12.98 5.25 22.60
N GLY A 144 13.51 5.29 21.37
CA GLY A 144 14.82 5.85 21.06
C GLY A 144 15.95 4.84 20.90
N ALA A 145 15.66 3.55 20.79
CA ALA A 145 16.68 2.57 20.42
C ALA A 145 17.28 2.92 19.05
N VAL A 146 18.57 2.66 18.89
CA VAL A 146 19.24 2.83 17.59
C VAL A 146 18.94 1.64 16.70
N LEU A 147 18.77 1.89 15.39
CA LEU A 147 18.35 0.86 14.44
C LEU A 147 19.26 -0.37 14.44
N GLU A 148 20.57 -0.13 14.43
CA GLU A 148 21.61 -1.17 14.37
C GLU A 148 21.66 -2.08 15.61
N ALA A 149 21.03 -1.65 16.72
CA ALA A 149 20.91 -2.49 17.90
C ALA A 149 19.91 -3.63 17.73
N LEU A 150 19.01 -3.56 16.73
CA LEU A 150 17.97 -4.57 16.53
C LEU A 150 18.48 -5.80 15.76
N GLY A 151 19.67 -5.70 15.14
CA GLY A 151 20.31 -6.82 14.45
C GLY A 151 21.25 -6.39 13.32
N PRO A 152 21.72 -7.34 12.50
CA PRO A 152 22.68 -7.06 11.44
C PRO A 152 22.09 -6.19 10.33
N VAL A 153 22.96 -5.36 9.73
CA VAL A 153 22.61 -4.56 8.55
C VAL A 153 22.32 -5.50 7.37
N VAL A 154 21.25 -5.19 6.65
CA VAL A 154 20.87 -5.81 5.39
C VAL A 154 21.13 -4.79 4.27
N PRO A 155 21.86 -5.12 3.19
CA PRO A 155 21.97 -4.26 2.02
C PRO A 155 20.57 -3.94 1.48
N VAL A 156 20.32 -2.66 1.15
CA VAL A 156 18.98 -2.22 0.70
C VAL A 156 18.57 -2.92 -0.60
N GLU A 157 19.54 -3.23 -1.44
CA GLU A 157 19.37 -3.98 -2.69
C GLU A 157 18.97 -5.45 -2.50
N ASP A 158 19.23 -6.02 -1.31
CA ASP A 158 18.87 -7.39 -0.94
C ASP A 158 17.47 -7.51 -0.34
N LEU A 159 16.76 -6.39 -0.14
CA LEU A 159 15.38 -6.40 0.32
C LEU A 159 14.45 -6.94 -0.77
N VAL A 160 13.48 -7.75 -0.36
CA VAL A 160 12.46 -8.26 -1.27
C VAL A 160 11.63 -7.09 -1.81
N ARG A 161 11.40 -7.07 -3.13
CA ARG A 161 10.60 -6.06 -3.79
C ARG A 161 9.45 -6.68 -4.57
N LEU A 162 8.29 -6.06 -4.51
CA LEU A 162 7.18 -6.41 -5.40
C LEU A 162 7.50 -5.95 -6.83
N ALA A 163 7.01 -6.70 -7.80
CA ALA A 163 7.07 -6.28 -9.19
C ALA A 163 6.36 -4.93 -9.37
N GLN A 164 6.96 -4.05 -10.17
CA GLN A 164 6.33 -2.77 -10.51
C GLN A 164 5.04 -3.04 -11.28
N PRO A 165 3.97 -2.28 -11.01
CA PRO A 165 2.74 -2.35 -11.78
C PRO A 165 2.99 -2.02 -13.25
N ARG A 166 2.22 -2.67 -14.13
CA ARG A 166 2.34 -2.46 -15.56
C ARG A 166 1.78 -1.10 -15.98
N VAL A 167 2.60 -0.29 -16.65
CA VAL A 167 2.19 0.95 -17.31
C VAL A 167 2.97 1.09 -18.62
N GLU A 168 2.26 1.09 -19.75
CA GLU A 168 2.83 1.30 -21.08
C GLU A 168 2.07 2.42 -21.78
N VAL A 169 2.78 3.47 -22.18
CA VAL A 169 2.18 4.68 -22.75
C VAL A 169 2.55 4.82 -24.22
N GLY A 170 1.55 5.00 -25.06
CA GLY A 170 1.73 5.32 -26.49
C GLY A 170 0.79 6.42 -26.93
N PRO A 171 0.99 7.03 -28.13
CA PRO A 171 0.08 8.04 -28.65
C PRO A 171 -1.35 7.51 -28.77
N GLY A 172 -2.28 8.13 -28.05
CA GLY A 172 -3.70 7.72 -28.02
C GLY A 172 -3.97 6.39 -27.31
N ARG A 173 -2.98 5.84 -26.55
CA ARG A 173 -3.10 4.55 -25.89
C ARG A 173 -2.34 4.50 -24.58
N LEU A 174 -3.01 3.92 -23.57
CA LEU A 174 -2.44 3.59 -22.27
C LEU A 174 -2.82 2.15 -21.94
N ASP A 175 -1.83 1.27 -21.82
CA ASP A 175 -2.00 -0.07 -21.30
C ASP A 175 -1.51 -0.11 -19.84
N THR A 176 -2.37 -0.53 -18.95
CA THR A 176 -2.12 -0.53 -17.52
C THR A 176 -2.81 -1.73 -16.86
N GLU A 177 -2.81 -1.78 -15.55
CA GLU A 177 -3.52 -2.78 -14.77
C GLU A 177 -4.24 -2.13 -13.59
N VAL A 178 -5.19 -2.86 -13.02
CA VAL A 178 -5.86 -2.49 -11.78
C VAL A 178 -4.83 -2.52 -10.63
N LEU A 179 -4.56 -1.37 -10.04
CA LEU A 179 -3.65 -1.25 -8.91
C LEU A 179 -4.33 -1.70 -7.61
N THR A 180 -5.53 -1.17 -7.36
CA THR A 180 -6.36 -1.54 -6.21
C THR A 180 -7.82 -1.16 -6.47
N ILE A 181 -8.73 -1.69 -5.65
CA ILE A 181 -10.15 -1.34 -5.64
C ILE A 181 -10.50 -0.87 -4.23
N ASP A 182 -11.13 0.30 -4.12
CA ASP A 182 -11.52 0.83 -2.83
C ASP A 182 -12.84 0.20 -2.33
N ARG A 183 -13.22 0.52 -1.08
CA ARG A 183 -14.45 0.01 -0.46
C ARG A 183 -15.75 0.43 -1.16
N PHE A 184 -15.68 1.42 -2.05
CA PHE A 184 -16.84 1.91 -2.81
C PHE A 184 -16.92 1.29 -4.21
N GLY A 185 -15.97 0.41 -4.56
CA GLY A 185 -15.87 -0.20 -5.87
C GLY A 185 -15.20 0.69 -6.93
N ASN A 186 -14.55 1.79 -6.54
CA ASN A 186 -13.73 2.56 -7.47
C ASN A 186 -12.48 1.78 -7.82
N VAL A 187 -12.16 1.70 -9.11
CA VAL A 187 -11.02 0.95 -9.65
C VAL A 187 -9.88 1.92 -9.91
N GLN A 188 -8.85 1.87 -9.07
CA GLN A 188 -7.63 2.63 -9.27
C GLN A 188 -6.69 1.87 -10.22
N LEU A 189 -6.21 2.55 -11.25
CA LEU A 189 -5.26 2.02 -12.22
C LEU A 189 -3.82 2.37 -11.81
N ALA A 190 -2.86 1.60 -12.29
CA ALA A 190 -1.46 1.84 -11.97
C ALA A 190 -0.88 3.11 -12.62
N ALA A 191 -1.59 3.68 -13.58
CA ALA A 191 -1.17 4.88 -14.30
C ALA A 191 -1.54 6.17 -13.55
N SER A 192 -0.66 7.16 -13.62
CA SER A 192 -0.86 8.51 -13.08
C SER A 192 -1.49 9.46 -14.11
N MET A 193 -1.86 10.67 -13.64
CA MET A 193 -2.26 11.78 -14.52
C MET A 193 -1.20 12.11 -15.56
N ALA A 194 0.08 12.02 -15.23
CA ALA A 194 1.17 12.33 -16.16
C ALA A 194 1.18 11.38 -17.35
N GLU A 195 1.03 10.07 -17.11
CA GLU A 195 0.96 9.06 -18.17
C GLU A 195 -0.30 9.21 -19.03
N LEU A 196 -1.45 9.52 -18.41
CA LEU A 196 -2.68 9.81 -19.14
C LEU A 196 -2.53 11.04 -20.06
N ALA A 197 -1.81 12.08 -19.59
CA ALA A 197 -1.51 13.27 -20.37
C ALA A 197 -0.54 12.99 -21.53
N VAL A 198 0.51 12.19 -21.30
CA VAL A 198 1.44 11.78 -22.37
C VAL A 198 0.70 10.97 -23.44
N ALA A 199 -0.27 10.14 -23.06
CA ALA A 199 -1.12 9.41 -23.99
C ALA A 199 -2.09 10.32 -24.77
N GLY A 200 -2.32 11.59 -24.32
CA GLY A 200 -3.28 12.50 -24.94
C GLY A 200 -4.74 12.16 -24.63
N LEU A 201 -5.02 11.55 -23.48
CA LEU A 201 -6.32 10.98 -23.11
C LEU A 201 -7.02 11.74 -21.97
N THR A 202 -6.72 13.03 -21.79
CA THR A 202 -7.14 13.82 -20.62
C THR A 202 -8.50 14.52 -20.76
N ALA A 203 -9.20 14.38 -21.88
CA ALA A 203 -10.47 15.06 -22.12
C ALA A 203 -11.36 14.30 -23.10
N GLY A 204 -12.64 14.61 -23.11
CA GLY A 204 -13.64 14.04 -24.01
C GLY A 204 -14.09 12.64 -23.58
N SER A 205 -14.11 11.70 -24.51
CA SER A 205 -14.45 10.31 -24.27
C SER A 205 -13.28 9.40 -24.65
N VAL A 206 -13.11 8.35 -23.91
CA VAL A 206 -12.11 7.29 -24.15
C VAL A 206 -12.80 5.95 -24.26
N ARG A 207 -12.16 5.01 -24.91
CA ARG A 207 -12.57 3.62 -24.94
C ARG A 207 -11.73 2.81 -23.95
N ILE A 208 -12.39 2.16 -23.01
CA ILE A 208 -11.74 1.27 -22.05
C ILE A 208 -12.02 -0.17 -22.45
N ARG A 209 -10.97 -0.99 -22.52
CA ARG A 209 -11.09 -2.43 -22.61
C ARG A 209 -10.70 -3.02 -21.26
N ALA A 210 -11.67 -3.67 -20.61
CA ALA A 210 -11.53 -4.23 -19.28
C ALA A 210 -12.47 -5.45 -19.14
N GLY A 211 -12.11 -6.51 -18.42
CA GLY A 211 -12.93 -7.69 -18.21
C GLY A 211 -13.39 -8.38 -19.50
N GLY A 212 -12.60 -8.28 -20.58
CA GLY A 212 -12.97 -8.80 -21.92
C GLY A 212 -14.03 -7.99 -22.66
N ARG A 213 -14.48 -6.86 -22.12
CA ARG A 213 -15.48 -5.95 -22.69
C ARG A 213 -14.88 -4.62 -23.09
N SER A 214 -15.64 -3.84 -23.85
CA SER A 214 -15.22 -2.49 -24.28
C SER A 214 -16.32 -1.50 -23.93
N HIS A 215 -15.94 -0.41 -23.24
CA HIS A 215 -16.83 0.63 -22.77
C HIS A 215 -16.37 1.97 -23.30
N VAL A 216 -17.31 2.85 -23.69
CA VAL A 216 -17.04 4.26 -23.94
C VAL A 216 -17.29 5.00 -22.64
N VAL A 217 -16.30 5.77 -22.19
CA VAL A 217 -16.28 6.38 -20.86
C VAL A 217 -15.91 7.84 -20.99
N ALA A 218 -16.68 8.72 -20.36
CA ALA A 218 -16.33 10.14 -20.28
C ALA A 218 -15.08 10.34 -19.40
N VAL A 219 -14.22 11.24 -19.80
CA VAL A 219 -13.13 11.74 -18.94
C VAL A 219 -13.69 12.92 -18.15
N GLY A 220 -13.70 12.80 -16.83
CA GLY A 220 -14.22 13.80 -15.90
C GLY A 220 -13.22 14.18 -14.82
N VAL A 221 -13.62 15.10 -13.97
CA VAL A 221 -12.87 15.53 -12.77
C VAL A 221 -13.49 14.93 -11.52
N THR A 222 -14.79 14.62 -11.57
CA THR A 222 -15.55 14.10 -10.44
C THR A 222 -16.63 13.12 -10.91
N PHE A 223 -17.17 12.35 -9.98
CA PHE A 223 -18.28 11.41 -10.23
C PHE A 223 -19.52 12.10 -10.82
N ALA A 224 -19.77 13.37 -10.44
CA ALA A 224 -20.94 14.15 -10.86
C ALA A 224 -20.88 14.61 -12.34
N ASP A 225 -19.76 14.42 -13.01
CA ASP A 225 -19.63 14.79 -14.44
C ASP A 225 -20.38 13.82 -15.37
N VAL A 226 -20.87 12.72 -14.81
CA VAL A 226 -21.75 11.76 -15.49
C VAL A 226 -23.06 11.59 -14.74
N ALA A 227 -24.13 11.18 -15.44
CA ALA A 227 -25.40 10.88 -14.81
C ALA A 227 -25.28 9.74 -13.77
N PRO A 228 -26.20 9.63 -12.80
CA PRO A 228 -26.25 8.46 -11.91
C PRO A 228 -26.25 7.15 -12.70
N GLY A 229 -25.41 6.20 -12.30
CA GLY A 229 -25.13 4.96 -13.01
C GLY A 229 -24.15 5.10 -14.19
N GLY A 230 -23.67 6.31 -14.48
CA GLY A 230 -22.67 6.53 -15.53
C GLY A 230 -21.27 6.20 -15.06
N LEU A 231 -20.48 5.59 -15.95
CA LEU A 231 -19.06 5.29 -15.75
C LEU A 231 -18.20 6.50 -16.13
N VAL A 232 -17.23 6.84 -15.31
CA VAL A 232 -16.30 7.96 -15.52
C VAL A 232 -14.85 7.51 -15.31
N LEU A 233 -13.94 8.01 -16.16
CA LEU A 233 -12.50 7.96 -15.94
C LEU A 233 -12.07 9.31 -15.39
N TYR A 234 -11.39 9.31 -14.26
CA TYR A 234 -10.95 10.53 -13.56
C TYR A 234 -9.58 10.31 -12.90
N VAL A 235 -9.04 11.34 -12.28
CA VAL A 235 -7.83 11.23 -11.46
C VAL A 235 -8.24 11.34 -9.99
N ASP A 236 -7.89 10.35 -9.21
CA ASP A 236 -8.25 10.28 -7.81
C ASP A 236 -7.36 11.14 -6.89
N SER A 237 -7.63 11.12 -5.58
CA SER A 237 -6.90 11.90 -4.58
C SER A 237 -5.44 11.45 -4.37
N ALA A 238 -5.08 10.26 -4.83
CA ALA A 238 -3.70 9.76 -4.84
C ALA A 238 -2.94 10.14 -6.14
N GLY A 239 -3.59 10.84 -7.07
CA GLY A 239 -3.02 11.21 -8.36
C GLY A 239 -3.03 10.10 -9.41
N GLN A 240 -3.72 9.01 -9.14
CA GLN A 240 -3.83 7.87 -10.04
C GLN A 240 -5.07 7.99 -10.93
N VAL A 241 -4.97 7.46 -12.15
CA VAL A 241 -6.13 7.28 -13.02
C VAL A 241 -7.07 6.26 -12.41
N ALA A 242 -8.36 6.57 -12.35
CA ALA A 242 -9.34 5.70 -11.75
C ALA A 242 -10.64 5.63 -12.57
N LEU A 243 -11.39 4.55 -12.38
CA LEU A 243 -12.73 4.33 -12.92
C LEU A 243 -13.73 4.30 -11.78
N ALA A 244 -14.83 5.02 -11.94
CA ALA A 244 -15.92 5.00 -10.98
C ALA A 244 -17.27 4.99 -11.69
N VAL A 245 -18.29 4.48 -11.01
CA VAL A 245 -19.69 4.62 -11.42
C VAL A 245 -20.36 5.61 -10.47
N ASN A 246 -20.97 6.64 -11.00
CA ASN A 246 -21.68 7.63 -10.17
C ASN A 246 -22.83 6.96 -9.40
N GLY A 247 -22.63 6.77 -8.09
CA GLY A 247 -23.58 6.09 -7.21
C GLY A 247 -23.61 4.57 -7.32
N GLY A 248 -22.56 3.95 -7.90
CA GLY A 248 -22.45 2.50 -8.11
C GLY A 248 -21.05 1.95 -7.79
N ASP A 249 -20.83 0.71 -8.21
CA ASP A 249 -19.61 -0.07 -8.02
C ASP A 249 -19.00 -0.41 -9.38
N ALA A 250 -17.91 0.30 -9.75
CA ALA A 250 -17.25 0.13 -11.05
C ALA A 250 -16.55 -1.23 -11.17
N ALA A 251 -15.98 -1.75 -10.08
CA ALA A 251 -15.33 -3.05 -10.09
C ALA A 251 -16.32 -4.18 -10.38
N ALA A 252 -17.49 -4.17 -9.72
CA ALA A 252 -18.55 -5.15 -9.95
C ALA A 252 -19.13 -5.03 -11.36
N GLU A 253 -19.37 -3.80 -11.86
CA GLU A 253 -19.95 -3.56 -13.19
C GLU A 253 -19.01 -4.01 -14.32
N LEU A 254 -17.69 -3.76 -14.16
CA LEU A 254 -16.67 -4.09 -15.15
C LEU A 254 -16.15 -5.53 -14.98
N GLY A 255 -16.45 -6.19 -13.85
CA GLY A 255 -15.93 -7.52 -13.49
C GLY A 255 -14.41 -7.51 -13.33
N LEU A 256 -13.87 -6.51 -12.61
CA LEU A 256 -12.44 -6.30 -12.43
C LEU A 256 -11.99 -6.68 -11.03
N GLU A 257 -10.79 -7.24 -10.98
CA GLU A 257 -10.03 -7.54 -9.77
C GLU A 257 -8.65 -6.87 -9.81
N SER A 258 -7.98 -6.78 -8.67
CA SER A 258 -6.61 -6.24 -8.59
C SER A 258 -5.66 -7.05 -9.47
N GLY A 259 -4.84 -6.36 -10.28
CA GLY A 259 -3.93 -6.96 -11.25
C GLY A 259 -4.51 -7.19 -12.64
N ASP A 260 -5.82 -7.02 -12.84
CA ASP A 260 -6.43 -7.19 -14.16
C ASP A 260 -5.92 -6.16 -15.16
N PRO A 261 -5.68 -6.55 -16.43
CA PRO A 261 -5.23 -5.64 -17.46
C PRO A 261 -6.35 -4.69 -17.91
N VAL A 262 -6.00 -3.42 -18.07
CA VAL A 262 -6.88 -2.38 -18.58
C VAL A 262 -6.18 -1.63 -19.70
N THR A 263 -6.86 -1.47 -20.85
CA THR A 263 -6.39 -0.63 -21.94
C THR A 263 -7.31 0.58 -22.10
N VAL A 264 -6.75 1.78 -22.12
CA VAL A 264 -7.46 3.03 -22.42
C VAL A 264 -7.01 3.55 -23.78
N THR A 265 -7.94 3.85 -24.67
CA THR A 265 -7.61 4.41 -26.00
C THR A 265 -8.51 5.61 -26.30
N GLY A 266 -7.97 6.55 -27.07
CA GLY A 266 -8.79 7.64 -27.60
C GLY A 266 -9.93 7.11 -28.50
N GLU A 267 -11.09 7.74 -28.44
CA GLU A 267 -12.09 7.51 -29.47
C GLU A 267 -11.62 8.17 -30.77
N SER A 268 -11.45 7.36 -31.82
CA SER A 268 -11.31 7.95 -33.17
C SER A 268 -12.60 8.72 -33.47
N PRO A 269 -12.50 9.98 -33.94
CA PRO A 269 -13.71 10.65 -34.42
C PRO A 269 -14.38 9.75 -35.46
N LEU A 270 -15.66 9.48 -35.25
CA LEU A 270 -16.48 8.80 -36.25
C LEU A 270 -16.32 9.58 -37.58
N ARG A 271 -15.75 8.92 -38.60
CA ARG A 271 -15.64 9.47 -39.94
C ARG A 271 -17.03 9.55 -40.58
#